data_a986d8369908a0543d76b0a449502b72
#
_entry.id   a986d8369908a0543d76b0a449502b72
#
_cell.length_a   1.000
_cell.length_b   1.000
_cell.length_c   1.000
_cell.angle_alpha   90.00
_cell.angle_beta   90.00
_cell.angle_gamma   90.00
#
_symmetry.space_group_name_H-M   'P 1'
#
loop_
_entity.id
_entity.type
_entity.pdbx_description
1 polymer ?
#
loop_
_entity_poly.entity_id
_entity_poly.type
_entity_poly.pdbx_seq_one_letter_code
_entity_poly.pdbx_strand_id
1 'polypeptide(L)'
;IHMDIIYSSTKSNRIMPTNKIFYGPPGTGKTFYLKDRLFDTYTLKETSISKEQHFETVVSSCSWWQVIAIVLLDLKKAKVSDIFEHDWVRRKASLSNSKTIRPTIWGQLQSHTINECKYVNVTNRQQPLIFNKTEDSYWEILEDHVEELAPELYDLKDSVTNYNPDPDKIIKHYDFVTFHQSFAYEDFIEGIKPIL
;
A
#
# COMPACT_ATOMS: atom_id res chain seq x y z
N ILE A 1 -28.28 10.35 -18.84
CA ILE A 1 -27.70 9.01 -18.69
C ILE A 1 -27.01 9.01 -17.32
N HIS A 2 -27.47 8.18 -16.41
CA HIS A 2 -26.86 8.01 -15.09
C HIS A 2 -26.01 6.76 -15.14
N MET A 3 -24.74 6.87 -14.76
CA MET A 3 -23.78 5.78 -14.80
C MET A 3 -23.08 5.68 -13.44
N ASP A 4 -23.10 4.52 -12.83
CA ASP A 4 -22.55 4.30 -11.50
C ASP A 4 -21.50 3.19 -11.57
N ILE A 5 -20.33 3.37 -10.96
CA ILE A 5 -19.23 2.43 -11.00
C ILE A 5 -18.79 2.05 -9.60
N ILE A 6 -18.55 0.76 -9.38
CA ILE A 6 -18.05 0.20 -8.13
C ILE A 6 -16.70 -0.44 -8.36
N TYR A 7 -15.68 -0.02 -7.61
CA TYR A 7 -14.37 -0.65 -7.53
C TYR A 7 -14.26 -1.45 -6.24
N SER A 8 -13.82 -2.68 -6.31
CA SER A 8 -13.51 -3.48 -5.13
C SER A 8 -12.18 -4.19 -5.28
N SER A 9 -11.35 -4.09 -4.25
CA SER A 9 -10.06 -4.76 -4.17
C SER A 9 -9.88 -5.37 -2.79
N THR A 10 -10.14 -6.67 -2.63
CA THR A 10 -9.58 -7.45 -1.52
C THR A 10 -9.54 -8.94 -1.80
N LYS A 11 -8.42 -9.58 -1.48
CA LYS A 11 -8.11 -11.00 -1.69
C LYS A 11 -8.45 -11.92 -0.52
N SER A 12 -9.38 -11.62 0.38
CA SER A 12 -9.57 -12.46 1.58
C SER A 12 -10.94 -13.10 1.79
N ASN A 13 -11.95 -12.67 1.12
CA ASN A 13 -13.18 -13.45 0.92
C ASN A 13 -13.55 -13.15 -0.52
N ARG A 14 -13.29 -14.04 -1.46
CA ARG A 14 -13.32 -13.81 -2.91
C ARG A 14 -14.53 -13.03 -3.43
N ILE A 15 -14.68 -11.80 -2.97
CA ILE A 15 -15.50 -10.81 -3.65
C ILE A 15 -14.66 -10.36 -4.84
N MET A 16 -15.04 -10.82 -6.01
CA MET A 16 -14.34 -10.47 -7.25
C MET A 16 -14.43 -8.96 -7.47
N PRO A 17 -13.31 -8.28 -7.74
CA PRO A 17 -13.35 -6.87 -8.15
C PRO A 17 -14.29 -6.74 -9.34
N THR A 18 -15.24 -5.82 -9.26
CA THR A 18 -16.26 -5.69 -10.28
C THR A 18 -16.49 -4.21 -10.57
N ASN A 19 -16.36 -3.84 -11.85
CA ASN A 19 -16.82 -2.55 -12.34
C ASN A 19 -18.21 -2.75 -12.93
N LYS A 20 -19.21 -2.06 -12.39
CA LYS A 20 -20.60 -2.13 -12.87
C LYS A 20 -21.10 -0.74 -13.25
N ILE A 21 -21.71 -0.66 -14.43
CA ILE A 21 -22.31 0.55 -14.95
C ILE A 21 -23.82 0.32 -15.04
N PHE A 22 -24.59 1.16 -14.36
CA PHE A 22 -26.04 1.17 -14.42
C PHE A 22 -26.51 2.36 -15.24
N TYR A 23 -27.21 2.11 -16.32
CA TYR A 23 -27.75 3.16 -17.19
C TYR A 23 -29.27 3.06 -17.30
N GLY A 24 -29.90 4.17 -17.62
CA GLY A 24 -31.35 4.26 -17.81
C GLY A 24 -31.91 5.60 -17.33
N PRO A 25 -33.22 5.84 -17.53
CA PRO A 25 -33.86 7.09 -17.13
C PRO A 25 -33.74 7.38 -15.63
N PRO A 26 -33.80 8.67 -15.22
CA PRO A 26 -33.93 9.01 -13.81
C PRO A 26 -35.15 8.35 -13.16
N GLY A 27 -35.07 8.07 -11.85
CA GLY A 27 -36.17 7.47 -11.09
C GLY A 27 -36.43 5.97 -11.26
N THR A 28 -35.59 5.25 -12.03
CA THR A 28 -35.75 3.78 -12.27
C THR A 28 -35.18 2.90 -11.15
N GLY A 29 -34.84 3.46 -10.00
CA GLY A 29 -34.37 2.69 -8.82
C GLY A 29 -32.93 2.21 -8.88
N LYS A 30 -32.08 2.71 -9.79
CA LYS A 30 -30.68 2.30 -9.92
C LYS A 30 -29.90 2.46 -8.60
N THR A 31 -29.94 3.63 -8.00
CA THR A 31 -29.27 3.91 -6.73
C THR A 31 -29.86 3.10 -5.57
N PHE A 32 -31.16 2.85 -5.60
CA PHE A 32 -31.79 1.96 -4.62
C PHE A 32 -31.24 0.53 -4.74
N TYR A 33 -31.15 0.00 -5.96
CA TYR A 33 -30.60 -1.33 -6.21
C TYR A 33 -29.14 -1.44 -5.73
N LEU A 34 -28.33 -0.41 -5.97
CA LEU A 34 -26.94 -0.37 -5.51
C LEU A 34 -26.87 -0.46 -3.98
N LYS A 35 -27.66 0.37 -3.28
CA LYS A 35 -27.69 0.41 -1.82
C LYS A 35 -28.22 -0.90 -1.22
N ASP A 36 -29.30 -1.43 -1.77
CA ASP A 36 -29.99 -2.61 -1.24
C ASP A 36 -29.27 -3.92 -1.54
N ARG A 37 -28.57 -4.03 -2.68
CA ARG A 37 -28.00 -5.30 -3.15
C ARG A 37 -26.49 -5.39 -3.18
N LEU A 38 -25.79 -4.26 -3.29
CA LEU A 38 -24.37 -4.27 -3.53
C LEU A 38 -23.55 -3.66 -2.39
N PHE A 39 -23.98 -2.53 -1.80
CA PHE A 39 -23.17 -1.85 -0.81
C PHE A 39 -22.87 -2.71 0.40
N ASP A 40 -23.83 -3.46 0.91
CA ASP A 40 -23.62 -4.35 2.06
C ASP A 40 -22.66 -5.48 1.74
N THR A 41 -22.67 -5.99 0.49
CA THR A 41 -21.73 -7.03 0.04
C THR A 41 -20.26 -6.57 0.07
N TYR A 42 -20.04 -5.26 -0.13
CA TYR A 42 -18.71 -4.65 -0.18
C TYR A 42 -18.41 -3.80 1.07
N THR A 43 -19.18 -4.00 2.14
CA THR A 43 -19.02 -3.30 3.42
C THR A 43 -18.64 -4.31 4.50
N LEU A 44 -17.55 -4.06 5.20
CA LEU A 44 -17.08 -4.91 6.30
C LEU A 44 -16.93 -4.08 7.58
N LYS A 45 -17.15 -4.72 8.73
CA LYS A 45 -16.70 -4.15 10.01
C LYS A 45 -15.21 -4.41 10.18
N GLU A 46 -14.46 -3.46 10.72
CA GLU A 46 -13.03 -3.64 10.94
C GLU A 46 -12.72 -4.85 11.81
N THR A 47 -13.58 -5.15 12.80
CA THR A 47 -13.48 -6.34 13.65
C THR A 47 -13.55 -7.68 12.91
N SER A 48 -14.01 -7.69 11.66
CA SER A 48 -14.01 -8.90 10.82
C SER A 48 -12.67 -9.16 10.13
N ILE A 49 -11.71 -8.23 10.26
CA ILE A 49 -10.37 -8.35 9.67
C ILE A 49 -9.43 -8.93 10.71
N SER A 50 -8.83 -10.07 10.42
CA SER A 50 -7.81 -10.65 11.30
C SER A 50 -6.50 -9.84 11.26
N LYS A 51 -5.64 -10.04 12.29
CA LYS A 51 -4.31 -9.42 12.31
C LYS A 51 -3.49 -9.79 11.08
N GLU A 52 -3.58 -11.02 10.63
CA GLU A 52 -2.88 -11.50 9.42
C GLU A 52 -3.38 -10.81 8.16
N GLN A 53 -4.70 -10.61 8.04
CA GLN A 53 -5.30 -9.90 6.91
C GLN A 53 -4.94 -8.43 6.91
N HIS A 54 -4.94 -7.79 8.09
CA HIS A 54 -4.48 -6.42 8.23
C HIS A 54 -3.00 -6.29 7.83
N PHE A 55 -2.13 -7.15 8.37
CA PHE A 55 -0.72 -7.20 8.01
C PHE A 55 -0.51 -7.38 6.51
N GLU A 56 -1.22 -8.31 5.88
CA GLU A 56 -1.16 -8.53 4.44
C GLU A 56 -1.57 -7.27 3.65
N THR A 57 -2.62 -6.58 4.09
CA THR A 57 -3.09 -5.33 3.48
C THR A 57 -2.04 -4.23 3.56
N VAL A 58 -1.46 -4.00 4.74
CA VAL A 58 -0.41 -2.99 4.95
C VAL A 58 0.81 -3.33 4.10
N VAL A 59 1.32 -4.57 4.15
CA VAL A 59 2.49 -4.99 3.37
C VAL A 59 2.25 -4.87 1.87
N SER A 60 1.03 -5.15 1.40
CA SER A 60 0.70 -5.04 -0.03
C SER A 60 0.78 -3.59 -0.53
N SER A 61 0.36 -2.64 0.29
CA SER A 61 0.40 -1.21 -0.04
C SER A 61 1.79 -0.59 0.04
N CYS A 62 2.70 -1.15 0.84
CA CYS A 62 4.07 -0.66 0.98
C CYS A 62 4.91 -0.93 -0.29
N SER A 63 5.78 0.00 -0.64
CA SER A 63 6.87 -0.24 -1.59
C SER A 63 7.94 -1.18 -1.01
N TRP A 64 8.85 -1.69 -1.84
CA TRP A 64 9.93 -2.55 -1.36
C TRP A 64 10.88 -1.85 -0.39
N TRP A 65 11.24 -0.59 -0.65
CA TRP A 65 12.13 0.16 0.25
C TRP A 65 11.49 0.42 1.62
N GLN A 66 10.17 0.68 1.67
CA GLN A 66 9.43 0.86 2.93
C GLN A 66 9.44 -0.43 3.76
N VAL A 67 9.18 -1.58 3.14
CA VAL A 67 9.25 -2.87 3.82
C VAL A 67 10.65 -3.11 4.39
N ILE A 68 11.70 -2.86 3.62
CA ILE A 68 13.10 -3.02 4.06
C ILE A 68 13.43 -2.05 5.20
N ALA A 69 12.95 -0.80 5.10
CA ALA A 69 13.15 0.19 6.14
C ALA A 69 12.49 -0.22 7.47
N ILE A 70 11.25 -0.71 7.43
CA ILE A 70 10.56 -1.21 8.63
C ILE A 70 11.34 -2.39 9.26
N VAL A 71 11.86 -3.30 8.44
CA VAL A 71 12.70 -4.41 8.92
C VAL A 71 13.97 -3.90 9.59
N LEU A 72 14.63 -2.89 9.02
CA LEU A 72 15.83 -2.31 9.63
C LEU A 72 15.52 -1.45 10.86
N LEU A 73 14.33 -0.87 10.97
CA LEU A 73 13.86 -0.26 12.22
C LEU A 73 13.68 -1.30 13.35
N ASP A 74 13.37 -2.55 13.02
CA ASP A 74 13.29 -3.65 13.99
C ASP A 74 14.68 -4.18 14.35
N LEU A 75 15.49 -4.53 13.34
CA LEU A 75 16.77 -5.19 13.52
C LEU A 75 17.92 -4.23 13.84
N LYS A 76 17.73 -2.92 13.61
CA LYS A 76 18.72 -1.83 13.71
C LYS A 76 19.89 -1.98 12.74
N LYS A 77 20.49 -3.16 12.66
CA LYS A 77 21.61 -3.49 11.79
C LYS A 77 21.49 -4.96 11.36
N ALA A 78 21.57 -5.23 10.05
CA ALA A 78 21.34 -6.56 9.51
C ALA A 78 22.11 -6.82 8.21
N LYS A 79 22.36 -8.10 7.90
CA LYS A 79 22.78 -8.53 6.56
C LYS A 79 21.55 -8.73 5.68
N VAL A 80 21.76 -8.75 4.37
CA VAL A 80 20.69 -9.02 3.41
C VAL A 80 20.01 -10.37 3.65
N SER A 81 20.75 -11.37 4.17
CA SER A 81 20.18 -12.66 4.58
C SER A 81 19.14 -12.51 5.68
N ASP A 82 19.42 -11.70 6.69
CA ASP A 82 18.56 -11.52 7.85
C ASP A 82 17.30 -10.72 7.46
N ILE A 83 17.50 -9.68 6.63
CA ILE A 83 16.38 -8.92 6.02
C ILE A 83 15.47 -9.83 5.21
N PHE A 84 16.04 -10.74 4.40
CA PHE A 84 15.26 -11.66 3.56
C PHE A 84 14.42 -12.63 4.39
N GLU A 85 14.91 -13.07 5.55
CA GLU A 85 14.21 -14.02 6.43
C GLU A 85 13.12 -13.36 7.30
N HIS A 86 13.08 -12.06 7.36
CA HIS A 86 12.11 -11.32 8.19
C HIS A 86 10.68 -11.42 7.65
N ASP A 87 9.69 -11.52 8.54
CA ASP A 87 8.28 -11.75 8.19
C ASP A 87 7.70 -10.72 7.22
N TRP A 88 8.05 -9.44 7.37
CA TRP A 88 7.63 -8.38 6.46
C TRP A 88 8.10 -8.63 5.01
N VAL A 89 9.34 -9.03 4.84
CA VAL A 89 9.92 -9.32 3.52
C VAL A 89 9.34 -10.62 2.95
N ARG A 90 9.20 -11.65 3.77
CA ARG A 90 8.57 -12.92 3.37
C ARG A 90 7.12 -12.70 2.91
N ARG A 91 6.35 -11.89 3.65
CA ARG A 91 4.98 -11.54 3.27
C ARG A 91 4.96 -10.74 1.96
N LYS A 92 5.81 -9.70 1.83
CA LYS A 92 5.91 -8.93 0.58
C LYS A 92 6.30 -9.81 -0.61
N ALA A 93 7.22 -10.73 -0.43
CA ALA A 93 7.63 -11.69 -1.45
C ALA A 93 6.48 -12.61 -1.89
N SER A 94 5.65 -13.10 -0.96
CA SER A 94 4.49 -13.94 -1.26
C SER A 94 3.39 -13.21 -2.05
N LEU A 95 3.30 -11.90 -1.90
CA LEU A 95 2.34 -11.03 -2.59
C LEU A 95 2.87 -10.51 -3.94
N SER A 96 4.18 -10.57 -4.13
CA SER A 96 4.84 -10.05 -5.33
C SER A 96 4.93 -11.11 -6.42
N ASN A 97 4.82 -10.68 -7.68
CA ASN A 97 5.12 -11.51 -8.83
C ASN A 97 6.63 -11.61 -9.13
N SER A 98 7.49 -10.96 -8.32
CA SER A 98 8.93 -10.98 -8.53
C SER A 98 9.53 -12.34 -8.17
N LYS A 99 10.31 -12.90 -9.11
CA LYS A 99 11.04 -14.16 -8.91
C LYS A 99 12.42 -13.96 -8.24
N THR A 100 12.87 -12.71 -8.12
CA THR A 100 14.25 -12.36 -7.70
C THR A 100 14.26 -11.42 -6.51
N ILE A 101 13.83 -11.92 -5.36
CA ILE A 101 13.65 -11.10 -4.15
C ILE A 101 14.97 -10.53 -3.61
N ARG A 102 16.04 -11.35 -3.51
CA ARG A 102 17.34 -10.88 -2.98
C ARG A 102 17.96 -9.77 -3.84
N PRO A 103 18.02 -9.86 -5.18
CA PRO A 103 18.43 -8.74 -6.02
C PRO A 103 17.56 -7.48 -5.84
N THR A 104 16.26 -7.63 -5.62
CA THR A 104 15.36 -6.50 -5.33
C THR A 104 15.75 -5.82 -4.01
N ILE A 105 15.99 -6.59 -2.93
CA ILE A 105 16.46 -6.05 -1.65
C ILE A 105 17.77 -5.28 -1.84
N TRP A 106 18.75 -5.87 -2.52
CA TRP A 106 20.03 -5.23 -2.83
C TRP A 106 19.85 -3.92 -3.60
N GLY A 107 19.02 -3.92 -4.63
CA GLY A 107 18.75 -2.74 -5.43
C GLY A 107 18.14 -1.61 -4.59
N GLN A 108 17.14 -1.90 -3.76
CA GLN A 108 16.49 -0.91 -2.91
C GLN A 108 17.44 -0.35 -1.84
N LEU A 109 18.20 -1.21 -1.16
CA LEU A 109 19.18 -0.77 -0.18
C LEU A 109 20.21 0.17 -0.80
N GLN A 110 20.74 -0.14 -1.98
CA GLN A 110 21.71 0.71 -2.67
C GLN A 110 21.09 2.02 -3.17
N SER A 111 19.88 1.96 -3.71
CA SER A 111 19.20 3.14 -4.27
C SER A 111 18.86 4.17 -3.20
N HIS A 112 18.53 3.74 -1.98
CA HIS A 112 18.13 4.62 -0.87
C HIS A 112 19.25 4.84 0.16
N THR A 113 20.50 4.57 -0.20
CA THR A 113 21.68 4.81 0.65
C THR A 113 22.10 6.28 0.62
N ILE A 114 22.54 6.81 1.76
CA ILE A 114 23.07 8.17 1.88
C ILE A 114 24.29 8.40 0.97
N ASN A 115 24.48 9.64 0.51
CA ASN A 115 25.56 9.98 -0.44
C ASN A 115 26.96 9.79 0.15
N GLU A 116 27.10 9.95 1.44
CA GLU A 116 28.35 9.86 2.20
C GLU A 116 28.84 8.42 2.38
N CYS A 117 28.00 7.43 2.09
CA CYS A 117 28.35 6.01 2.23
C CYS A 117 29.46 5.60 1.26
N LYS A 118 30.61 5.20 1.79
CA LYS A 118 31.81 4.80 1.02
C LYS A 118 31.74 3.38 0.46
N TYR A 119 30.82 2.54 0.97
CA TYR A 119 30.72 1.12 0.66
C TYR A 119 29.66 0.80 -0.38
N VAL A 120 29.05 1.83 -1.01
CA VAL A 120 28.05 1.70 -2.08
C VAL A 120 28.42 2.60 -3.24
N ASN A 121 28.63 2.00 -4.42
CA ASN A 121 29.11 2.69 -5.62
C ASN A 121 27.98 3.10 -6.61
N VAL A 122 26.73 3.07 -6.17
CA VAL A 122 25.59 3.50 -7.02
C VAL A 122 25.57 5.02 -7.09
N THR A 123 25.59 5.56 -8.31
CA THR A 123 25.58 7.01 -8.57
C THR A 123 24.18 7.60 -8.56
N ASN A 124 23.18 6.88 -9.08
CA ASN A 124 21.78 7.33 -9.11
C ASN A 124 21.05 6.83 -7.87
N ARG A 125 20.99 7.67 -6.85
CA ARG A 125 20.25 7.39 -5.62
C ARG A 125 18.88 8.03 -5.66
N GLN A 126 17.91 7.42 -4.96
CA GLN A 126 16.52 7.84 -4.93
C GLN A 126 16.12 8.22 -3.49
N GLN A 127 15.37 9.30 -3.36
CA GLN A 127 14.80 9.67 -2.07
C GLN A 127 13.76 8.63 -1.60
N PRO A 128 13.65 8.42 -0.28
CA PRO A 128 14.44 8.99 0.81
C PRO A 128 15.81 8.30 0.95
N LEU A 129 16.85 9.06 1.34
CA LEU A 129 18.19 8.54 1.60
C LEU A 129 18.33 8.20 3.09
N ILE A 130 17.98 6.98 3.47
CA ILE A 130 17.82 6.53 4.85
C ILE A 130 18.70 5.36 5.24
N PHE A 131 19.35 4.69 4.27
CA PHE A 131 20.21 3.54 4.55
C PHE A 131 21.69 3.90 4.53
N ASN A 132 22.44 3.17 5.32
CA ASN A 132 23.88 3.18 5.29
C ASN A 132 24.44 1.75 5.27
N LYS A 133 25.58 1.56 4.64
CA LYS A 133 26.29 0.27 4.62
C LYS A 133 27.59 0.41 5.38
N THR A 134 27.84 -0.51 6.30
CA THR A 134 29.07 -0.57 7.07
C THR A 134 30.18 -1.35 6.34
N GLU A 135 31.41 -1.21 6.79
CA GLU A 135 32.59 -1.93 6.27
C GLU A 135 32.39 -3.46 6.31
N ASP A 136 31.81 -3.97 7.39
CA ASP A 136 31.49 -5.40 7.58
C ASP A 136 30.31 -5.90 6.74
N SER A 137 29.86 -5.09 5.77
CA SER A 137 28.75 -5.44 4.87
C SER A 137 27.38 -5.60 5.56
N TYR A 138 27.19 -4.98 6.72
CA TYR A 138 25.87 -4.81 7.30
C TYR A 138 25.19 -3.56 6.75
N TRP A 139 23.88 -3.60 6.76
CA TRP A 139 23.01 -2.47 6.46
C TRP A 139 22.39 -1.96 7.74
N GLU A 140 22.31 -0.66 7.86
CA GLU A 140 21.68 0.04 8.98
C GLU A 140 20.76 1.14 8.45
N ILE A 141 19.80 1.53 9.27
CA ILE A 141 18.90 2.63 8.99
C ILE A 141 19.26 3.82 9.86
N LEU A 142 19.23 5.00 9.28
CA LEU A 142 19.50 6.25 9.99
C LEU A 142 18.17 6.82 10.50
N GLU A 143 17.89 6.64 11.79
CA GLU A 143 16.61 7.00 12.38
C GLU A 143 16.33 8.50 12.23
N ASP A 144 17.32 9.38 12.41
CA ASP A 144 17.17 10.84 12.21
C ASP A 144 16.70 11.16 10.78
N HIS A 145 17.23 10.44 9.78
CA HIS A 145 16.79 10.59 8.38
C HIS A 145 15.38 10.05 8.16
N VAL A 146 14.99 8.99 8.86
CA VAL A 146 13.63 8.46 8.77
C VAL A 146 12.64 9.46 9.36
N GLU A 147 12.95 10.05 10.51
CA GLU A 147 12.09 11.07 11.14
C GLU A 147 11.86 12.28 10.23
N GLU A 148 12.88 12.68 9.46
CA GLU A 148 12.81 13.82 8.56
C GLU A 148 12.18 13.49 7.20
N LEU A 149 12.54 12.35 6.59
CA LEU A 149 12.26 12.06 5.19
C LEU A 149 11.15 11.03 4.95
N ALA A 150 10.83 10.22 5.96
CA ALA A 150 9.85 9.13 5.84
C ALA A 150 9.19 8.78 7.19
N PRO A 151 8.63 9.76 7.94
CA PRO A 151 8.04 9.51 9.26
C PRO A 151 6.86 8.53 9.22
N GLU A 152 6.19 8.40 8.10
CA GLU A 152 5.08 7.44 7.90
C GLU A 152 5.47 5.99 8.16
N LEU A 153 6.76 5.64 8.13
CA LEU A 153 7.24 4.28 8.43
C LEU A 153 6.93 3.85 9.87
N TYR A 154 6.98 4.79 10.80
CA TYR A 154 6.62 4.53 12.20
C TYR A 154 5.13 4.20 12.34
N ASP A 155 4.27 4.97 11.66
CA ASP A 155 2.82 4.74 11.66
C ASP A 155 2.46 3.40 11.02
N LEU A 156 3.09 3.06 9.89
CA LEU A 156 2.92 1.78 9.21
C LEU A 156 3.30 0.61 10.12
N LYS A 157 4.46 0.71 10.78
CA LYS A 157 4.94 -0.31 11.71
C LYS A 157 4.00 -0.45 12.92
N ASP A 158 3.60 0.68 13.52
CA ASP A 158 2.72 0.70 14.68
C ASP A 158 1.34 0.14 14.35
N SER A 159 0.79 0.48 13.20
CA SER A 159 -0.51 -0.02 12.73
C SER A 159 -0.58 -1.55 12.68
N VAL A 160 0.54 -2.21 12.39
CA VAL A 160 0.62 -3.69 12.38
C VAL A 160 0.89 -4.23 13.78
N THR A 161 1.86 -3.64 14.49
CA THR A 161 2.29 -4.13 15.81
C THR A 161 1.17 -4.00 16.84
N ASN A 162 0.49 -2.86 16.86
CA ASN A 162 -0.55 -2.51 17.82
C ASN A 162 -1.95 -2.59 17.20
N TYR A 163 -2.14 -3.40 16.16
CA TYR A 163 -3.44 -3.55 15.52
C TYR A 163 -4.53 -3.92 16.52
N ASN A 164 -5.45 -3.00 16.69
CA ASN A 164 -6.63 -3.15 17.53
C ASN A 164 -7.86 -2.65 16.73
N PRO A 165 -8.65 -3.57 16.14
CA PRO A 165 -9.76 -3.19 15.27
C PRO A 165 -10.84 -2.43 16.05
N ASP A 166 -11.29 -1.32 15.49
CA ASP A 166 -12.39 -0.53 16.02
C ASP A 166 -13.73 -1.23 15.72
N PRO A 167 -14.54 -1.55 16.75
CA PRO A 167 -15.82 -2.23 16.57
C PRO A 167 -16.86 -1.39 15.81
N ASP A 168 -16.73 -0.06 15.85
CA ASP A 168 -17.68 0.86 15.22
C ASP A 168 -17.23 1.28 13.82
N LYS A 169 -15.99 0.97 13.43
CA LYS A 169 -15.44 1.35 12.13
C LYS A 169 -15.92 0.43 11.02
N ILE A 170 -16.52 1.06 10.01
CA ILE A 170 -17.02 0.41 8.80
C ILE A 170 -16.04 0.67 7.65
N ILE A 171 -15.57 -0.40 7.03
CA ILE A 171 -14.68 -0.36 5.87
C ILE A 171 -15.50 -0.60 4.61
N LYS A 172 -15.49 0.38 3.71
CA LYS A 172 -16.15 0.28 2.41
C LYS A 172 -15.11 -0.10 1.34
N HIS A 173 -15.33 -1.22 0.68
CA HIS A 173 -14.51 -1.70 -0.42
C HIS A 173 -15.15 -1.35 -1.78
N TYR A 174 -15.78 -0.19 -1.88
CA TYR A 174 -16.39 0.31 -3.12
C TYR A 174 -16.31 1.82 -3.18
N ASP A 175 -16.22 2.32 -4.40
CA ASP A 175 -16.48 3.69 -4.76
C ASP A 175 -17.72 3.78 -5.62
N PHE A 176 -18.47 4.86 -5.50
CA PHE A 176 -19.70 5.11 -6.19
C PHE A 176 -19.67 6.50 -6.84
N VAL A 177 -19.80 6.53 -8.14
CA VAL A 177 -19.81 7.78 -8.91
C VAL A 177 -21.10 7.89 -9.70
N THR A 178 -21.76 9.04 -9.58
CA THR A 178 -22.95 9.38 -10.38
C THR A 178 -22.53 10.23 -11.57
N PHE A 179 -22.73 9.72 -12.77
CA PHE A 179 -22.48 10.49 -13.99
C PHE A 179 -23.68 11.40 -14.27
N HIS A 180 -23.39 12.67 -14.51
CA HIS A 180 -24.34 13.68 -14.98
C HIS A 180 -23.79 14.38 -16.23
N GLN A 181 -24.60 15.23 -16.87
CA GLN A 181 -24.24 15.81 -18.17
C GLN A 181 -22.96 16.65 -18.19
N SER A 182 -22.55 17.17 -17.04
CA SER A 182 -21.28 17.92 -16.88
C SER A 182 -20.08 17.05 -16.45
N PHE A 183 -20.27 15.74 -16.36
CA PHE A 183 -19.19 14.82 -15.99
C PHE A 183 -18.33 14.54 -17.23
N ALA A 184 -17.10 15.03 -17.24
CA ALA A 184 -16.18 14.83 -18.33
C ALA A 184 -15.41 13.50 -18.20
N TYR A 185 -14.81 13.07 -19.31
CA TYR A 185 -13.96 11.87 -19.33
C TYR A 185 -12.83 11.96 -18.31
N GLU A 186 -12.24 13.15 -18.14
CA GLU A 186 -11.17 13.45 -17.22
C GLU A 186 -11.59 13.35 -15.73
N ASP A 187 -12.89 13.46 -15.45
CA ASP A 187 -13.42 13.26 -14.10
C ASP A 187 -13.54 11.78 -13.74
N PHE A 188 -13.50 10.90 -14.73
CA PHE A 188 -13.67 9.47 -14.58
C PHE A 188 -12.38 8.67 -14.74
N ILE A 189 -11.58 9.01 -15.75
CA ILE A 189 -10.26 8.43 -15.99
C ILE A 189 -9.27 9.55 -15.81
N GLU A 190 -8.26 9.37 -14.97
CA GLU A 190 -7.27 10.38 -14.62
C GLU A 190 -6.89 11.31 -15.78
N GLY A 191 -7.25 12.57 -15.64
CA GLY A 191 -6.92 13.64 -16.58
C GLY A 191 -6.15 14.76 -15.88
N ILE A 192 -5.30 15.48 -16.62
CA ILE A 192 -4.63 16.68 -16.12
C ILE A 192 -5.69 17.79 -16.05
N LYS A 193 -6.07 18.18 -14.83
CA LYS A 193 -6.92 19.36 -14.61
C LYS A 193 -6.04 20.60 -14.43
N PRO A 194 -6.29 21.70 -15.16
CA PRO A 194 -5.63 22.96 -14.84
C PRO A 194 -6.04 23.41 -13.44
N ILE A 195 -5.07 23.73 -12.62
CA ILE A 195 -5.30 24.41 -11.35
C ILE A 195 -5.45 25.90 -11.70
N LEU A 196 -6.66 26.43 -11.51
CA LEU A 196 -6.98 27.86 -11.66
C LEU A 196 -6.58 28.62 -10.39
#